data_d8b6c9228a24b6df61bcf7702a032026
#
_entry.id   d8b6c9228a24b6df61bcf7702a032026
#
_cell.length_a   1.000
_cell.length_b   1.000
_cell.length_c   1.000
_cell.angle_alpha   90.00
_cell.angle_beta   90.00
_cell.angle_gamma   90.00
#
_symmetry.space_group_name_H-M   'P 1'
#
loop_
_entity.id
_entity.type
_entity.pdbx_description
1 polymer ?
#
loop_
_entity_poly.entity_id
_entity_poly.type
_entity_poly.pdbx_seq_one_letter_code
_entity_poly.pdbx_strand_id
1 'polypeptide(L)'
;MSNVENVCPQVLRGVARELRRLAANPPAGIKLLLRDDDLTDVVALIDGPAETPYAGGVFRVRLVLGREFPTVPPRAYFLTRVFHPNVSSAGEVCVNTLKRDWRPELGLEHALLAVKCLLIAPNPDSALNADAAALLRDRYDDYFARAKLYTDIHARPDAASGPAHASAASEPSDAAPRAKRERRAQPPLAKDKRRILKRL
;
A
#
# COMPACT_ATOMS: atom_id res chain seq x y z
N MET A 1 21.52 5.14 -1.59
CA MET A 1 22.54 4.53 -2.48
C MET A 1 21.79 4.03 -3.70
N SER A 2 22.23 4.43 -4.89
CA SER A 2 21.63 4.03 -6.17
C SER A 2 21.93 2.55 -6.43
N ASN A 3 20.95 1.76 -6.89
CA ASN A 3 21.12 0.35 -7.24
C ASN A 3 21.78 0.14 -8.63
N VAL A 4 22.14 1.24 -9.32
CA VAL A 4 22.69 1.22 -10.70
C VAL A 4 23.95 0.35 -10.77
N GLU A 5 24.79 0.34 -9.74
CA GLU A 5 26.05 -0.44 -9.72
C GLU A 5 25.83 -1.97 -9.71
N ASN A 6 24.60 -2.42 -9.42
CA ASN A 6 24.27 -3.83 -9.27
C ASN A 6 23.59 -4.45 -10.52
N VAL A 7 23.23 -3.65 -11.52
CA VAL A 7 22.53 -4.12 -12.74
C VAL A 7 23.45 -4.03 -13.95
N CYS A 8 23.49 -5.10 -14.75
CA CYS A 8 24.35 -5.19 -15.93
C CYS A 8 24.05 -4.02 -16.92
N PRO A 9 25.07 -3.34 -17.49
CA PRO A 9 24.91 -2.23 -18.44
C PRO A 9 24.07 -2.56 -19.67
N GLN A 10 24.08 -3.82 -20.12
CA GLN A 10 23.24 -4.27 -21.24
C GLN A 10 21.75 -4.26 -20.87
N VAL A 11 21.44 -4.70 -19.62
CA VAL A 11 20.08 -4.67 -19.08
C VAL A 11 19.61 -3.23 -18.94
N LEU A 12 20.45 -2.32 -18.42
CA LEU A 12 20.11 -0.90 -18.30
C LEU A 12 19.78 -0.24 -19.65
N ARG A 13 20.49 -0.61 -20.74
CA ARG A 13 20.14 -0.14 -22.09
C ARG A 13 18.78 -0.65 -22.54
N GLY A 14 18.44 -1.90 -22.21
CA GLY A 14 17.11 -2.46 -22.45
C GLY A 14 16.02 -1.72 -21.68
N VAL A 15 16.24 -1.50 -20.40
CA VAL A 15 15.34 -0.73 -19.52
C VAL A 15 15.11 0.68 -20.04
N ALA A 16 16.18 1.39 -20.42
CA ALA A 16 16.05 2.75 -20.97
C ALA A 16 15.20 2.79 -22.24
N ARG A 17 15.33 1.79 -23.12
CA ARG A 17 14.52 1.68 -24.35
C ARG A 17 13.06 1.40 -24.00
N GLU A 18 12.82 0.50 -23.07
CA GLU A 18 11.47 0.16 -22.60
C GLU A 18 10.78 1.34 -21.95
N LEU A 19 11.47 2.06 -21.05
CA LEU A 19 10.94 3.27 -20.42
C LEU A 19 10.56 4.36 -21.42
N ARG A 20 11.38 4.58 -22.45
CA ARG A 20 11.03 5.53 -23.52
C ARG A 20 9.77 5.09 -24.27
N ARG A 21 9.65 3.80 -24.58
CA ARG A 21 8.46 3.23 -25.24
C ARG A 21 7.22 3.43 -24.39
N LEU A 22 7.30 3.08 -23.10
CA LEU A 22 6.20 3.22 -22.16
C LEU A 22 5.81 4.67 -21.87
N ALA A 23 6.78 5.59 -21.91
CA ALA A 23 6.50 7.03 -21.80
C ALA A 23 5.77 7.59 -23.02
N ALA A 24 6.11 7.08 -24.22
CA ALA A 24 5.45 7.47 -25.47
C ALA A 24 4.05 6.86 -25.62
N ASN A 25 3.88 5.60 -25.22
CA ASN A 25 2.62 4.85 -25.32
C ASN A 25 2.34 4.11 -23.99
N PRO A 26 1.90 4.83 -22.95
CA PRO A 26 1.62 4.21 -21.67
C PRO A 26 0.36 3.35 -21.75
N PRO A 27 0.31 2.22 -21.01
CA PRO A 27 -0.93 1.45 -20.84
C PRO A 27 -2.02 2.30 -20.21
N ALA A 28 -3.28 2.00 -20.51
CA ALA A 28 -4.43 2.74 -20.01
C ALA A 28 -4.41 2.87 -18.47
N GLY A 29 -4.51 4.11 -17.97
CA GLY A 29 -4.50 4.42 -16.54
C GLY A 29 -3.14 4.17 -15.86
N ILE A 30 -2.04 4.21 -16.61
CA ILE A 30 -0.67 4.16 -16.08
C ILE A 30 0.12 5.32 -16.70
N LYS A 31 0.83 6.07 -15.85
CA LYS A 31 1.69 7.17 -16.29
C LYS A 31 3.05 7.04 -15.62
N LEU A 32 4.13 7.01 -16.41
CA LEU A 32 5.48 7.01 -15.87
C LEU A 32 5.88 8.39 -15.36
N LEU A 33 6.57 8.42 -14.24
CA LEU A 33 7.30 9.57 -13.74
C LEU A 33 8.79 9.32 -13.98
N LEU A 34 9.25 9.71 -15.17
CA LEU A 34 10.64 9.49 -15.57
C LEU A 34 11.59 10.27 -14.64
N ARG A 35 12.64 9.59 -14.23
CA ARG A 35 13.79 10.15 -13.52
C ARG A 35 15.02 9.80 -14.33
N ASP A 36 15.83 10.82 -14.64
CA ASP A 36 17.02 10.63 -15.46
C ASP A 36 18.23 10.13 -14.67
N ASP A 37 18.15 10.16 -13.36
CA ASP A 37 19.24 9.88 -12.42
C ASP A 37 19.39 8.39 -12.07
N ASP A 38 18.29 7.60 -12.11
CA ASP A 38 18.34 6.18 -11.75
C ASP A 38 17.33 5.34 -12.53
N LEU A 39 17.84 4.61 -13.53
CA LEU A 39 17.04 3.67 -14.34
C LEU A 39 16.60 2.41 -13.59
N THR A 40 17.16 2.15 -12.42
CA THR A 40 16.80 0.99 -11.58
C THR A 40 15.67 1.28 -10.61
N ASP A 41 15.26 2.55 -10.52
CA ASP A 41 14.20 3.07 -9.65
C ASP A 41 13.11 3.73 -10.48
N VAL A 42 12.14 2.94 -10.90
CA VAL A 42 11.07 3.38 -11.79
C VAL A 42 9.84 3.74 -10.98
N VAL A 43 9.35 4.96 -11.14
CA VAL A 43 8.11 5.42 -10.49
C VAL A 43 7.02 5.63 -11.54
N ALA A 44 5.83 5.14 -11.23
CA ALA A 44 4.64 5.30 -12.05
C ALA A 44 3.43 5.72 -11.21
N LEU A 45 2.49 6.38 -11.86
CA LEU A 45 1.14 6.62 -11.35
C LEU A 45 0.21 5.59 -11.96
N ILE A 46 -0.62 4.97 -11.12
CA ILE A 46 -1.66 4.02 -11.54
C ILE A 46 -3.00 4.56 -11.10
N ASP A 47 -3.90 4.76 -12.05
CA ASP A 47 -5.27 5.15 -11.77
C ASP A 47 -6.02 3.98 -11.13
N GLY A 48 -6.76 4.28 -10.06
CA GLY A 48 -7.61 3.30 -9.40
C GLY A 48 -8.71 2.80 -10.36
N PRO A 49 -8.81 1.47 -10.57
CA PRO A 49 -9.76 0.90 -11.52
C PRO A 49 -11.21 1.21 -11.15
N ALA A 50 -12.05 1.45 -12.16
CA ALA A 50 -13.50 1.62 -11.95
C ALA A 50 -14.11 0.37 -11.28
N GLU A 51 -15.24 0.56 -10.59
CA GLU A 51 -15.96 -0.51 -9.88
C GLU A 51 -15.18 -1.19 -8.76
N THR A 52 -14.05 -0.60 -8.33
CA THR A 52 -13.27 -1.05 -7.17
C THR A 52 -13.31 0.01 -6.06
N PRO A 53 -12.96 -0.33 -4.81
CA PRO A 53 -12.83 0.67 -3.74
C PRO A 53 -11.73 1.70 -4.00
N TYR A 54 -10.92 1.48 -5.02
CA TYR A 54 -9.80 2.33 -5.42
C TYR A 54 -10.17 3.34 -6.49
N ALA A 55 -11.40 3.27 -7.04
CA ALA A 55 -11.88 4.15 -8.10
C ALA A 55 -11.76 5.64 -7.73
N GLY A 56 -11.28 6.44 -8.69
CA GLY A 56 -11.04 7.88 -8.51
C GLY A 56 -9.75 8.22 -7.76
N GLY A 57 -8.99 7.23 -7.28
CA GLY A 57 -7.68 7.44 -6.69
C GLY A 57 -6.56 7.37 -7.72
N VAL A 58 -5.41 7.98 -7.40
CA VAL A 58 -4.16 7.86 -8.17
C VAL A 58 -3.07 7.35 -7.23
N PHE A 59 -2.53 6.18 -7.55
CA PHE A 59 -1.56 5.49 -6.73
C PHE A 59 -0.17 5.62 -7.30
N ARG A 60 0.75 6.17 -6.52
CA ARG A 60 2.17 6.20 -6.87
C ARG A 60 2.80 4.87 -6.51
N VAL A 61 3.37 4.20 -7.50
CA VAL A 61 4.02 2.90 -7.37
C VAL A 61 5.48 3.03 -7.79
N ARG A 62 6.35 2.37 -7.06
CA ARG A 62 7.80 2.30 -7.30
C ARG A 62 8.17 0.87 -7.64
N LEU A 63 8.88 0.68 -8.75
CA LEU A 63 9.52 -0.58 -9.12
C LEU A 63 11.03 -0.45 -8.91
N VAL A 64 11.60 -1.35 -8.13
CA VAL A 64 13.05 -1.41 -7.84
C VAL A 64 13.64 -2.62 -8.54
N LEU A 65 14.54 -2.38 -9.50
CA LEU A 65 15.22 -3.43 -10.23
C LEU A 65 16.36 -3.98 -9.39
N GLY A 66 16.34 -5.28 -9.15
CA GLY A 66 17.43 -5.98 -8.46
C GLY A 66 18.52 -6.43 -9.42
N ARG A 67 19.61 -6.95 -8.86
CA ARG A 67 20.75 -7.48 -9.62
C ARG A 67 20.39 -8.59 -10.61
N GLU A 68 19.38 -9.39 -10.27
CA GLU A 68 18.92 -10.53 -11.08
C GLU A 68 17.86 -10.16 -12.10
N PHE A 69 17.53 -8.87 -12.23
CA PHE A 69 16.61 -8.41 -13.27
C PHE A 69 17.30 -8.57 -14.65
N PRO A 70 16.61 -9.05 -15.69
CA PRO A 70 15.16 -9.37 -15.79
C PRO A 70 14.79 -10.81 -15.44
N THR A 71 15.75 -11.67 -15.05
CA THR A 71 15.46 -13.07 -14.69
C THR A 71 14.47 -13.17 -13.53
N VAL A 72 14.58 -12.26 -12.56
CA VAL A 72 13.67 -12.08 -11.44
C VAL A 72 12.89 -10.78 -11.64
N PRO A 73 11.58 -10.75 -11.33
CA PRO A 73 10.79 -9.53 -11.44
C PRO A 73 11.31 -8.41 -10.52
N PRO A 74 10.99 -7.14 -10.83
CA PRO A 74 11.30 -6.04 -9.93
C PRO A 74 10.52 -6.18 -8.63
N ARG A 75 11.01 -5.56 -7.55
CA ARG A 75 10.21 -5.34 -6.34
C ARG A 75 9.30 -4.16 -6.57
N ALA A 76 8.04 -4.28 -6.16
CA ALA A 76 7.06 -3.21 -6.28
C ALA A 76 6.63 -2.69 -4.90
N TYR A 77 6.46 -1.38 -4.81
CA TYR A 77 6.03 -0.69 -3.61
C TYR A 77 4.97 0.34 -3.93
N PHE A 78 3.87 0.36 -3.19
CA PHE A 78 2.98 1.51 -3.16
C PHE A 78 3.58 2.60 -2.29
N LEU A 79 3.91 3.74 -2.88
CA LEU A 79 4.31 4.95 -2.15
C LEU A 79 3.08 5.68 -1.59
N THR A 80 1.95 5.54 -2.26
CA THR A 80 0.64 5.96 -1.75
C THR A 80 0.11 4.91 -0.79
N ARG A 81 -0.33 5.30 0.39
CA ARG A 81 -0.93 4.37 1.36
C ARG A 81 -2.20 3.76 0.78
N VAL A 82 -2.31 2.45 0.86
CA VAL A 82 -3.45 1.66 0.38
C VAL A 82 -3.85 0.60 1.40
N PHE A 83 -5.13 0.38 1.58
CA PHE A 83 -5.64 -0.75 2.36
C PHE A 83 -5.92 -1.91 1.42
N HIS A 84 -5.05 -2.92 1.42
CA HIS A 84 -5.09 -4.00 0.44
C HIS A 84 -4.49 -5.30 1.02
N PRO A 85 -5.06 -6.49 0.77
CA PRO A 85 -4.53 -7.76 1.29
C PRO A 85 -3.07 -8.02 0.92
N ASN A 86 -2.70 -7.75 -0.33
CA ASN A 86 -1.38 -8.07 -0.88
C ASN A 86 -0.34 -6.95 -0.72
N VAL A 87 -0.64 -5.93 0.08
CA VAL A 87 0.28 -4.81 0.34
C VAL A 87 0.54 -4.72 1.84
N SER A 88 1.81 -4.71 2.21
CA SER A 88 2.24 -4.57 3.61
C SER A 88 2.00 -3.14 4.13
N SER A 89 2.13 -2.95 5.44
CA SER A 89 2.08 -1.62 6.06
C SER A 89 3.17 -0.67 5.55
N ALA A 90 4.30 -1.21 5.09
CA ALA A 90 5.39 -0.46 4.46
C ALA A 90 5.16 -0.19 2.96
N GLY A 91 4.04 -0.63 2.39
CA GLY A 91 3.71 -0.48 0.98
C GLY A 91 4.28 -1.56 0.07
N GLU A 92 5.00 -2.55 0.59
CA GLU A 92 5.56 -3.63 -0.23
C GLU A 92 4.47 -4.51 -0.82
N VAL A 93 4.54 -4.75 -2.13
CA VAL A 93 3.64 -5.67 -2.85
C VAL A 93 4.15 -7.10 -2.71
N CYS A 94 3.23 -8.04 -2.50
CA CYS A 94 3.57 -9.45 -2.39
C CYS A 94 4.36 -9.94 -3.62
N VAL A 95 5.58 -10.43 -3.39
CA VAL A 95 6.51 -10.90 -4.43
C VAL A 95 5.90 -12.04 -5.25
N ASN A 96 5.12 -12.93 -4.62
CA ASN A 96 4.49 -14.06 -5.32
C ASN A 96 3.53 -13.62 -6.41
N THR A 97 2.90 -12.45 -6.26
CA THR A 97 2.01 -11.88 -7.28
C THR A 97 2.76 -11.52 -8.56
N LEU A 98 3.96 -10.95 -8.42
CA LEU A 98 4.78 -10.60 -9.58
C LEU A 98 5.53 -11.80 -10.16
N LYS A 99 5.84 -12.81 -9.33
CA LYS A 99 6.60 -14.00 -9.77
C LYS A 99 5.75 -15.01 -10.53
N ARG A 100 4.45 -15.14 -10.23
CA ARG A 100 3.61 -16.23 -10.72
C ARG A 100 3.62 -16.39 -12.24
N ASP A 101 3.54 -15.27 -12.97
CA ASP A 101 3.48 -15.28 -14.43
C ASP A 101 4.67 -14.51 -15.06
N TRP A 102 5.74 -14.28 -14.26
CA TRP A 102 6.89 -13.52 -14.71
C TRP A 102 7.73 -14.29 -15.75
N ARG A 103 8.08 -13.59 -16.80
CA ARG A 103 9.08 -13.99 -17.79
C ARG A 103 9.98 -12.80 -18.10
N PRO A 104 11.29 -13.00 -18.33
CA PRO A 104 12.23 -11.92 -18.59
C PRO A 104 11.84 -10.99 -19.76
N GLU A 105 11.11 -11.55 -20.76
CA GLU A 105 10.69 -10.84 -21.97
C GLU A 105 9.51 -9.90 -21.72
N LEU A 106 8.77 -10.07 -20.63
CA LEU A 106 7.57 -9.29 -20.33
C LEU A 106 7.86 -7.86 -19.86
N GLY A 107 9.01 -7.64 -19.21
CA GLY A 107 9.52 -6.34 -18.84
C GLY A 107 8.69 -5.56 -17.81
N LEU A 108 8.94 -4.25 -17.75
CA LEU A 108 8.36 -3.34 -16.76
C LEU A 108 6.87 -3.09 -17.00
N GLU A 109 6.43 -3.11 -18.25
CA GLU A 109 5.02 -2.95 -18.60
C GLU A 109 4.16 -4.01 -17.91
N HIS A 110 4.58 -5.26 -17.99
CA HIS A 110 3.88 -6.37 -17.34
C HIS A 110 3.87 -6.22 -15.81
N ALA A 111 5.00 -5.81 -15.21
CA ALA A 111 5.05 -5.57 -13.78
C ALA A 111 4.06 -4.49 -13.33
N LEU A 112 3.95 -3.39 -14.05
CA LEU A 112 3.00 -2.31 -13.78
C LEU A 112 1.54 -2.77 -13.96
N LEU A 113 1.27 -3.54 -15.02
CA LEU A 113 -0.05 -4.11 -15.27
C LEU A 113 -0.43 -5.14 -14.19
N ALA A 114 0.51 -5.97 -13.74
CA ALA A 114 0.28 -6.92 -12.65
C ALA A 114 -0.08 -6.19 -11.34
N VAL A 115 0.61 -5.09 -11.01
CA VAL A 115 0.25 -4.26 -9.85
C VAL A 115 -1.13 -3.63 -10.02
N LYS A 116 -1.49 -3.15 -11.21
CA LYS A 116 -2.84 -2.63 -11.48
C LYS A 116 -3.90 -3.72 -11.36
N CYS A 117 -3.63 -4.92 -11.84
CA CYS A 117 -4.55 -6.07 -11.73
C CYS A 117 -4.82 -6.45 -10.27
N LEU A 118 -3.85 -6.26 -9.34
CA LEU A 118 -4.10 -6.46 -7.91
C LEU A 118 -5.21 -5.56 -7.37
N LEU A 119 -5.29 -4.31 -7.84
CA LEU A 119 -6.35 -3.39 -7.43
C LEU A 119 -7.74 -3.84 -7.95
N ILE A 120 -7.79 -4.67 -9.00
CA ILE A 120 -9.03 -5.23 -9.55
C ILE A 120 -9.39 -6.54 -8.82
N ALA A 121 -8.41 -7.42 -8.67
CA ALA A 121 -8.59 -8.77 -8.14
C ALA A 121 -7.57 -9.05 -7.03
N PRO A 122 -7.85 -8.63 -5.78
CA PRO A 122 -7.02 -8.96 -4.64
C PRO A 122 -6.96 -10.47 -4.39
N ASN A 123 -5.80 -10.96 -3.95
CA ASN A 123 -5.61 -12.37 -3.60
C ASN A 123 -5.48 -12.53 -2.07
N PRO A 124 -6.52 -12.96 -1.37
CA PRO A 124 -6.47 -13.12 0.08
C PRO A 124 -5.52 -14.23 0.56
N ASP A 125 -5.17 -15.20 -0.30
CA ASP A 125 -4.31 -16.33 0.06
C ASP A 125 -2.82 -15.94 0.13
N SER A 126 -2.43 -14.86 -0.53
CA SER A 126 -1.06 -14.32 -0.50
C SER A 126 -1.02 -13.00 0.29
N ALA A 127 -1.67 -12.97 1.43
CA ALA A 127 -1.84 -11.76 2.21
C ALA A 127 -0.56 -11.32 2.94
N LEU A 128 -0.26 -10.02 2.83
CA LEU A 128 0.70 -9.28 3.66
C LEU A 128 -0.02 -8.42 4.72
N ASN A 129 -1.34 -8.22 4.54
CA ASN A 129 -2.22 -7.54 5.47
C ASN A 129 -3.37 -8.48 5.84
N ALA A 130 -3.24 -9.12 6.99
CA ALA A 130 -4.19 -10.12 7.48
C ALA A 130 -5.60 -9.53 7.71
N ASP A 131 -5.69 -8.29 8.23
CA ASP A 131 -6.96 -7.62 8.46
C ASP A 131 -7.72 -7.39 7.15
N ALA A 132 -7.02 -6.89 6.13
CA ALA A 132 -7.62 -6.66 4.82
C ALA A 132 -8.06 -7.99 4.18
N ALA A 133 -7.27 -9.06 4.33
CA ALA A 133 -7.62 -10.37 3.80
C ALA A 133 -8.83 -10.99 4.51
N ALA A 134 -8.91 -10.85 5.83
CA ALA A 134 -10.05 -11.32 6.62
C ALA A 134 -11.33 -10.57 6.22
N LEU A 135 -11.28 -9.23 6.14
CA LEU A 135 -12.43 -8.44 5.70
C LEU A 135 -12.86 -8.79 4.28
N LEU A 136 -11.92 -8.98 3.37
CA LEU A 136 -12.22 -9.35 1.98
C LEU A 136 -12.97 -10.67 1.88
N ARG A 137 -12.61 -11.68 2.72
CA ARG A 137 -13.26 -13.00 2.72
C ARG A 137 -14.60 -13.01 3.44
N ASP A 138 -14.65 -12.37 4.61
CA ASP A 138 -15.74 -12.60 5.56
C ASP A 138 -16.75 -11.44 5.56
N ARG A 139 -16.32 -10.21 5.22
CA ARG A 139 -17.13 -8.97 5.29
C ARG A 139 -16.73 -8.00 4.18
N TYR A 140 -17.12 -8.33 2.96
CA TYR A 140 -16.70 -7.55 1.77
C TYR A 140 -17.11 -6.07 1.83
N ASP A 141 -18.30 -5.75 2.36
CA ASP A 141 -18.77 -4.36 2.47
C ASP A 141 -17.87 -3.53 3.40
N ASP A 142 -17.41 -4.12 4.51
CA ASP A 142 -16.48 -3.48 5.45
C ASP A 142 -15.10 -3.29 4.81
N TYR A 143 -14.64 -4.30 4.05
CA TYR A 143 -13.42 -4.17 3.26
C TYR A 143 -13.52 -3.03 2.27
N PHE A 144 -14.61 -3.00 1.48
CA PHE A 144 -14.85 -1.98 0.46
C PHE A 144 -14.89 -0.58 1.08
N ALA A 145 -15.66 -0.38 2.13
CA ALA A 145 -15.78 0.91 2.83
C ALA A 145 -14.43 1.38 3.37
N ARG A 146 -13.65 0.49 3.99
CA ARG A 146 -12.33 0.82 4.55
C ARG A 146 -11.30 1.13 3.46
N ALA A 147 -11.24 0.33 2.39
CA ALA A 147 -10.34 0.56 1.29
C ALA A 147 -10.68 1.87 0.54
N LYS A 148 -11.98 2.16 0.37
CA LYS A 148 -12.46 3.42 -0.22
C LYS A 148 -12.07 4.62 0.63
N LEU A 149 -12.23 4.54 1.95
CA LEU A 149 -11.81 5.60 2.88
C LEU A 149 -10.31 5.89 2.75
N TYR A 150 -9.47 4.84 2.70
CA TYR A 150 -8.02 5.00 2.49
C TYR A 150 -7.72 5.68 1.15
N THR A 151 -8.43 5.30 0.10
CA THR A 151 -8.29 5.91 -1.23
C THR A 151 -8.62 7.39 -1.19
N ASP A 152 -9.74 7.75 -0.57
CA ASP A 152 -10.20 9.15 -0.48
C ASP A 152 -9.27 10.04 0.37
N ILE A 153 -8.56 9.44 1.34
CA ILE A 153 -7.63 10.18 2.19
C ILE A 153 -6.23 10.29 1.54
N HIS A 154 -5.73 9.20 0.96
CA HIS A 154 -4.31 9.08 0.61
C HIS A 154 -4.01 9.10 -0.89
N ALA A 155 -4.99 8.79 -1.75
CA ALA A 155 -4.81 8.65 -3.18
C ALA A 155 -5.48 9.76 -4.00
N ARG A 156 -5.61 10.97 -3.45
CA ARG A 156 -6.20 12.10 -4.18
C ARG A 156 -5.33 12.46 -5.39
N PRO A 157 -5.93 12.76 -6.55
CA PRO A 157 -5.21 13.13 -7.77
C PRO A 157 -4.21 14.28 -7.54
N ASP A 158 -4.57 15.28 -6.74
CA ASP A 158 -3.73 16.45 -6.45
C ASP A 158 -2.47 16.08 -5.64
N ALA A 159 -2.54 15.08 -4.78
CA ALA A 159 -1.41 14.60 -3.98
C ALA A 159 -0.39 13.79 -4.81
N ALA A 160 -0.80 13.22 -5.94
CA ALA A 160 0.06 12.41 -6.79
C ALA A 160 1.08 13.22 -7.58
N SER A 161 0.88 14.53 -7.72
CA SER A 161 1.74 15.44 -8.50
C SER A 161 2.88 16.08 -7.70
N GLY A 162 2.93 15.91 -6.36
CA GLY A 162 3.95 16.48 -5.49
C GLY A 162 5.28 15.71 -5.50
N PRO A 163 6.41 16.35 -5.10
CA PRO A 163 7.69 15.67 -4.94
C PRO A 163 7.56 14.54 -3.91
N ALA A 164 8.27 13.44 -4.14
CA ALA A 164 8.29 12.28 -3.26
C ALA A 164 8.84 12.69 -1.88
N HIS A 165 7.96 13.01 -0.94
CA HIS A 165 8.35 13.08 0.47
C HIS A 165 8.61 11.64 0.93
N ALA A 166 9.88 11.34 1.17
CA ALA A 166 10.28 10.17 1.94
C ALA A 166 9.71 10.34 3.37
N SER A 167 8.53 9.76 3.61
CA SER A 167 8.05 9.55 4.97
C SER A 167 8.92 8.48 5.60
N ALA A 168 10.02 8.94 6.24
CA ALA A 168 10.66 8.16 7.28
C ALA A 168 9.58 7.79 8.29
N ALA A 169 9.42 6.51 8.56
CA ALA A 169 8.57 5.99 9.61
C ALA A 169 8.99 6.61 10.95
N SER A 170 8.27 7.63 11.40
CA SER A 170 8.22 8.01 12.79
C SER A 170 7.12 7.20 13.42
N GLU A 171 7.50 6.17 14.17
CA GLU A 171 6.62 5.48 15.09
C GLU A 171 6.00 6.50 16.05
N PRO A 172 4.68 6.48 16.31
CA PRO A 172 4.13 7.20 17.42
C PRO A 172 4.58 6.50 18.71
N SER A 173 5.52 7.09 19.40
CA SER A 173 5.82 6.81 20.79
C SER A 173 4.54 6.97 21.61
N ASP A 174 4.06 5.87 22.18
CA ASP A 174 3.02 5.82 23.21
C ASP A 174 3.55 6.51 24.48
N ALA A 175 3.41 7.80 24.52
CA ALA A 175 3.53 8.59 25.75
C ALA A 175 2.11 8.95 26.20
N ALA A 176 1.52 8.09 27.00
CA ALA A 176 0.32 8.40 27.75
C ALA A 176 0.57 9.62 28.65
N PRO A 177 -0.31 10.64 28.66
CA PRO A 177 -0.21 11.72 29.64
C PRO A 177 -0.60 11.20 31.03
N ARG A 178 0.36 11.22 31.95
CA ARG A 178 0.12 11.03 33.37
C ARG A 178 -0.88 12.10 33.86
N ALA A 179 -2.13 11.70 34.01
CA ALA A 179 -3.13 12.48 34.70
C ALA A 179 -2.74 12.63 36.17
N LYS A 180 -2.53 13.87 36.62
CA LYS A 180 -2.43 14.26 38.03
C LYS A 180 -3.68 13.83 38.76
N ARG A 181 -3.51 12.93 39.71
CA ARG A 181 -4.54 12.42 40.63
C ARG A 181 -4.80 13.49 41.69
N GLU A 182 -5.78 14.35 41.48
CA GLU A 182 -6.35 15.16 42.56
C GLU A 182 -7.21 14.27 43.46
N ARG A 183 -6.79 14.21 44.72
CA ARG A 183 -7.55 13.59 45.84
C ARG A 183 -8.80 14.42 46.05
N ARG A 184 -9.97 13.86 45.76
CA ARG A 184 -11.24 14.37 46.22
C ARG A 184 -11.82 13.40 47.26
N ALA A 185 -12.08 13.98 48.44
CA ALA A 185 -12.55 13.34 49.65
C ALA A 185 -13.87 12.59 49.47
N GLN A 186 -13.97 11.46 50.14
CA GLN A 186 -15.21 10.71 50.32
C GLN A 186 -16.11 11.41 51.36
N PRO A 187 -17.44 11.47 51.16
CA PRO A 187 -18.41 11.65 52.23
C PRO A 187 -18.93 10.29 52.74
N PRO A 188 -19.44 10.22 53.99
CA PRO A 188 -19.55 8.99 54.76
C PRO A 188 -20.78 8.16 54.51
N LEU A 189 -20.66 6.86 54.88
CA LEU A 189 -21.68 5.84 54.94
C LEU A 189 -22.89 6.28 55.76
N ALA A 190 -24.10 6.14 55.21
CA ALA A 190 -25.33 6.04 55.94
C ALA A 190 -25.80 4.58 55.96
N LYS A 191 -25.89 4.03 57.15
CA LYS A 191 -26.47 2.73 57.49
C LYS A 191 -28.00 2.83 57.45
N ASP A 192 -28.59 1.67 57.25
CA ASP A 192 -29.91 1.19 57.69
C ASP A 192 -30.96 1.06 56.59
N LYS A 193 -31.69 0.03 56.44
CA LYS A 193 -32.41 -0.92 57.29
C LYS A 193 -32.96 -2.08 56.47
N ARG A 194 -32.88 -3.27 57.08
CA ARG A 194 -33.60 -4.49 56.71
C ARG A 194 -35.09 -4.25 56.60
N ARG A 195 -35.75 -4.89 55.64
CA ARG A 195 -37.04 -5.57 55.91
C ARG A 195 -37.31 -6.69 54.92
N ILE A 196 -37.35 -7.82 55.48
CA ILE A 196 -37.94 -9.11 55.19
C ILE A 196 -39.43 -8.93 54.74
N LEU A 197 -39.81 -9.66 53.70
CA LEU A 197 -41.12 -10.34 53.64
C LEU A 197 -41.10 -11.37 52.50
N LYS A 198 -41.21 -12.51 52.89
CA LYS A 198 -41.73 -13.82 52.60
C LYS A 198 -43.10 -13.81 51.86
N ARG A 199 -43.26 -14.84 50.99
CA ARG A 199 -44.48 -15.48 50.47
C ARG A 199 -45.17 -14.68 49.35
N LEU A 200 -45.44 -15.31 48.21
CA LEU A 200 -46.09 -16.57 47.85
C LEU A 200 -45.47 -17.13 46.57
#